data_e1f6d51282ebdf78f3b24a970fdd83e4
#
_entry.id   e1f6d51282ebdf78f3b24a970fdd83e4
#
_cell.length_a   1.000
_cell.length_b   1.000
_cell.length_c   1.000
_cell.angle_alpha   90.00
_cell.angle_beta   90.00
_cell.angle_gamma   90.00
#
_symmetry.space_group_name_H-M   'P 1'
#
loop_
_entity.id
_entity.type
_entity.pdbx_description
1 polymer ?
#
loop_
_entity_poly.entity_id
_entity_poly.type
_entity_poly.pdbx_seq_one_letter_code
_entity_poly.pdbx_strand_id
1 'polypeptide(L)'
;MEDYEAQEIEFWAKLEEEGMTRSSMLRRSAAAAFGLTIVGGASTAFAANKAAMAAPTRMTKEGLAALIKAAKKEGHLNTIALPPDWANYKEALHNFPRKYGISITNDNPDGSSAQENEAIRSLKGDKRAPDAVDVGISFAIAGANEGLYAKYFNSNYATIPRSLKDTRGFWMGDYWGAVSIGYNKSLISNPPKTFADLKKPEYKGKVAINGSPLASNSAVSVVIASALANGGSLSNVQPGIDFWAALKKSGNYIPVQTTPQTVASGQTPISLDWDYNNIAYVTEFPAANWGFTVPADGVYGGPYAQAVNATAPHPNAARLWQEFLYSDQGQIIWLKGGAHPARFADLVARKVIPAAVLAKLPASAIYNRVKFASIGQQTAAKNLIAQKWPTQVGG
;
A
#
# COMPACT_ATOMS: atom_id res chain seq x y z
N MET A 1 16.19 -2.49 -22.35
CA MET A 1 14.76 -2.82 -22.39
C MET A 1 14.56 -4.30 -22.14
N GLU A 2 15.21 -5.18 -22.90
CA GLU A 2 15.16 -6.65 -22.67
C GLU A 2 15.62 -7.08 -21.28
N ASP A 3 16.64 -6.41 -20.73
CA ASP A 3 17.19 -6.72 -19.39
C ASP A 3 16.23 -6.39 -18.23
N TYR A 4 15.38 -5.36 -18.37
CA TYR A 4 14.42 -4.98 -17.33
C TYR A 4 13.18 -5.89 -17.33
N GLU A 5 12.66 -6.21 -18.53
CA GLU A 5 11.57 -7.19 -18.68
C GLU A 5 11.99 -8.58 -18.15
N ALA A 6 13.24 -8.98 -18.41
CA ALA A 6 13.79 -10.22 -17.89
C ALA A 6 13.92 -10.20 -16.36
N GLN A 7 14.40 -9.12 -15.78
CA GLN A 7 14.60 -8.99 -14.32
C GLN A 7 13.29 -8.92 -13.55
N GLU A 8 12.26 -8.24 -14.07
CA GLU A 8 10.94 -8.22 -13.45
C GLU A 8 10.22 -9.56 -13.60
N ILE A 9 10.37 -10.22 -14.74
CA ILE A 9 9.87 -11.59 -14.95
C ILE A 9 10.57 -12.55 -13.98
N GLU A 10 11.88 -12.42 -13.79
CA GLU A 10 12.67 -13.22 -12.86
C GLU A 10 12.31 -12.92 -11.38
N PHE A 11 12.06 -11.65 -11.03
CA PHE A 11 11.55 -11.27 -9.73
C PHE A 11 10.22 -11.95 -9.41
N TRP A 12 9.28 -11.91 -10.34
CA TRP A 12 7.97 -12.57 -10.16
C TRP A 12 8.08 -14.08 -10.20
N ALA A 13 8.99 -14.64 -11.01
CA ALA A 13 9.31 -16.05 -11.03
C ALA A 13 9.86 -16.53 -9.68
N LYS A 14 10.68 -15.72 -9.01
CA LYS A 14 11.24 -16.03 -7.69
C LYS A 14 10.21 -15.93 -6.56
N LEU A 15 9.24 -15.03 -6.65
CA LEU A 15 8.07 -15.02 -5.77
C LEU A 15 7.20 -16.27 -5.99
N GLU A 16 7.18 -16.82 -7.21
CA GLU A 16 6.55 -18.11 -7.54
C GLU A 16 7.30 -19.31 -6.93
N GLU A 17 8.64 -19.31 -6.93
CA GLU A 17 9.47 -20.37 -6.35
C GLU A 17 9.36 -20.45 -4.83
N GLU A 18 9.17 -19.32 -4.14
CA GLU A 18 8.94 -19.28 -2.68
C GLU A 18 7.51 -19.72 -2.24
N GLY A 19 6.74 -20.35 -3.13
CA GLY A 19 5.40 -20.90 -2.87
C GLY A 19 4.27 -20.30 -3.71
N MET A 20 4.60 -19.43 -4.66
CA MET A 20 3.65 -18.74 -5.54
C MET A 20 3.92 -19.06 -7.02
N THR A 21 3.87 -20.32 -7.44
CA THR A 21 4.13 -20.69 -8.85
C THR A 21 2.96 -20.33 -9.78
N ARG A 22 3.27 -19.89 -11.02
CA ARG A 22 2.29 -19.62 -12.09
C ARG A 22 1.30 -20.77 -12.29
N SER A 23 1.79 -22.00 -12.26
CA SER A 23 0.97 -23.19 -12.44
C SER A 23 0.11 -23.51 -11.22
N SER A 24 0.53 -23.17 -10.00
CA SER A 24 -0.29 -23.30 -8.79
C SER A 24 -1.39 -22.24 -8.72
N MET A 25 -1.16 -21.04 -9.26
CA MET A 25 -2.19 -20.01 -9.43
C MET A 25 -3.28 -20.45 -10.42
N LEU A 26 -2.90 -21.03 -11.57
CA LEU A 26 -3.85 -21.46 -12.59
C LEU A 26 -4.57 -22.77 -12.23
N ARG A 27 -3.89 -23.74 -11.60
CA ARG A 27 -4.49 -25.03 -11.22
C ARG A 27 -5.40 -24.93 -9.99
N ARG A 28 -5.12 -24.04 -9.04
CA ARG A 28 -5.98 -23.83 -7.86
C ARG A 28 -7.23 -23.00 -8.16
N SER A 29 -7.23 -22.21 -9.24
CA SER A 29 -8.43 -21.54 -9.74
C SER A 29 -9.43 -22.50 -10.41
N ALA A 30 -8.97 -23.66 -10.89
CA ALA A 30 -9.81 -24.67 -11.52
C ALA A 30 -10.36 -25.74 -10.54
N ALA A 31 -9.74 -25.93 -9.37
CA ALA A 31 -10.09 -26.99 -8.42
C ALA A 31 -11.14 -26.59 -7.35
N ALA A 32 -11.58 -25.34 -7.33
CA ALA A 32 -12.60 -24.86 -6.37
C ALA A 32 -14.05 -24.99 -6.85
N ALA A 33 -14.29 -25.71 -7.95
CA ALA A 33 -15.61 -25.85 -8.58
C ALA A 33 -16.36 -27.18 -8.29
N PHE A 34 -15.89 -28.02 -7.35
CA PHE A 34 -16.62 -29.25 -7.03
C PHE A 34 -16.71 -29.52 -5.51
N GLY A 35 -17.91 -29.40 -5.01
CA GLY A 35 -18.58 -30.26 -4.04
C GLY A 35 -18.14 -30.21 -2.57
N LEU A 36 -19.04 -29.68 -1.74
CA LEU A 36 -19.42 -30.40 -0.51
C LEU A 36 -20.78 -29.88 -0.02
N THR A 37 -21.78 -30.73 -0.14
CA THR A 37 -23.05 -30.67 0.59
C THR A 37 -22.81 -31.16 2.01
N ILE A 38 -23.20 -30.35 3.02
CA ILE A 38 -23.49 -30.85 4.36
C ILE A 38 -24.84 -30.26 4.83
N VAL A 39 -25.68 -31.19 5.21
CA VAL A 39 -27.01 -31.02 5.75
C VAL A 39 -26.94 -30.69 7.25
N GLY A 40 -27.81 -29.81 7.71
CA GLY A 40 -28.40 -29.91 9.07
C GLY A 40 -28.19 -28.73 9.99
N GLY A 41 -29.33 -28.14 10.43
CA GLY A 41 -29.47 -27.47 11.72
C GLY A 41 -29.84 -25.99 11.68
N ALA A 42 -31.12 -25.72 11.91
CA ALA A 42 -31.75 -24.40 12.00
C ALA A 42 -31.31 -23.61 13.24
N SER A 43 -31.18 -22.29 13.10
CA SER A 43 -31.83 -21.35 14.01
C SER A 43 -31.93 -19.95 13.39
N THR A 44 -33.11 -19.48 13.39
CA THR A 44 -33.63 -18.21 12.90
C THR A 44 -33.18 -17.06 13.79
N ALA A 45 -32.49 -16.09 13.24
CA ALA A 45 -32.53 -14.67 13.57
C ALA A 45 -31.39 -13.88 12.88
N PHE A 46 -31.45 -13.68 11.56
CA PHE A 46 -30.74 -12.58 10.85
C PHE A 46 -31.29 -12.50 9.43
N ALA A 47 -32.54 -12.19 9.30
CA ALA A 47 -33.24 -12.03 8.04
C ALA A 47 -33.26 -10.58 7.53
N ALA A 48 -32.14 -9.85 7.68
CA ALA A 48 -32.07 -8.48 7.19
C ALA A 48 -30.67 -8.16 6.60
N ASN A 49 -30.19 -8.95 5.67
CA ASN A 49 -29.16 -8.53 4.69
C ASN A 49 -28.76 -9.65 3.70
N LYS A 50 -29.68 -10.52 3.33
CA LYS A 50 -29.41 -11.61 2.37
C LYS A 50 -29.10 -11.12 0.94
N ALA A 51 -29.45 -9.89 0.57
CA ALA A 51 -29.16 -9.31 -0.75
C ALA A 51 -27.70 -8.82 -0.92
N ALA A 52 -26.98 -8.60 0.20
CA ALA A 52 -25.57 -8.15 0.18
C ALA A 52 -24.54 -9.29 0.17
N MET A 53 -24.98 -10.55 0.33
CA MET A 53 -24.10 -11.73 0.48
C MET A 53 -24.13 -12.69 -0.71
N ALA A 54 -24.71 -12.33 -1.86
CA ALA A 54 -24.51 -13.11 -3.08
C ALA A 54 -23.01 -13.12 -3.42
N ALA A 55 -22.48 -14.31 -3.72
CA ALA A 55 -21.11 -14.43 -4.21
C ALA A 55 -20.93 -13.46 -5.38
N PRO A 56 -19.91 -12.60 -5.35
CA PRO A 56 -19.80 -11.54 -6.34
C PRO A 56 -19.57 -12.15 -7.69
N THR A 57 -20.52 -11.92 -8.57
CA THR A 57 -20.41 -12.19 -9.98
C THR A 57 -19.25 -11.33 -10.52
N ARG A 58 -18.38 -11.94 -11.32
CA ARG A 58 -17.37 -11.18 -12.08
C ARG A 58 -18.07 -10.04 -12.81
N MET A 59 -17.56 -8.82 -12.66
CA MET A 59 -18.11 -7.65 -13.33
C MET A 59 -18.15 -7.87 -14.85
N THR A 60 -19.34 -7.79 -15.45
CA THR A 60 -19.54 -7.85 -16.90
C THR A 60 -19.51 -6.43 -17.47
N LYS A 61 -19.51 -6.32 -18.82
CA LYS A 61 -19.60 -5.00 -19.47
C LYS A 61 -20.93 -4.31 -19.14
N GLU A 62 -22.01 -5.05 -19.10
CA GLU A 62 -23.35 -4.56 -18.75
C GLU A 62 -23.39 -4.16 -17.27
N GLY A 63 -22.78 -4.96 -16.38
CA GLY A 63 -22.63 -4.64 -14.97
C GLY A 63 -21.83 -3.36 -14.74
N LEU A 64 -20.74 -3.17 -15.48
CA LEU A 64 -19.94 -1.93 -15.40
C LEU A 64 -20.72 -0.72 -15.89
N ALA A 65 -21.50 -0.85 -16.99
CA ALA A 65 -22.34 0.25 -17.48
C ALA A 65 -23.42 0.64 -16.46
N ALA A 66 -24.06 -0.34 -15.82
CA ALA A 66 -25.02 -0.12 -14.75
C ALA A 66 -24.37 0.55 -13.52
N LEU A 67 -23.16 0.12 -13.12
CA LEU A 67 -22.39 0.73 -12.05
C LEU A 67 -22.05 2.19 -12.34
N ILE A 68 -21.57 2.49 -13.56
CA ILE A 68 -21.27 3.87 -13.99
C ILE A 68 -22.53 4.75 -13.88
N LYS A 69 -23.68 4.24 -14.34
CA LYS A 69 -24.96 4.98 -14.25
C LYS A 69 -25.37 5.24 -12.79
N ALA A 70 -25.24 4.24 -11.92
CA ALA A 70 -25.56 4.36 -10.50
C ALA A 70 -24.60 5.34 -9.78
N ALA A 71 -23.29 5.22 -10.02
CA ALA A 71 -22.28 6.11 -9.45
C ALA A 71 -22.46 7.57 -9.91
N LYS A 72 -22.80 7.79 -11.18
CA LYS A 72 -23.14 9.14 -11.69
C LYS A 72 -24.38 9.73 -11.02
N LYS A 73 -25.35 8.89 -10.63
CA LYS A 73 -26.51 9.35 -9.86
C LYS A 73 -26.15 9.76 -8.44
N GLU A 74 -25.17 9.09 -7.82
CA GLU A 74 -24.59 9.52 -6.53
C GLU A 74 -23.80 10.83 -6.69
N GLY A 75 -23.07 11.00 -7.79
CA GLY A 75 -22.44 12.24 -8.22
C GLY A 75 -21.21 12.65 -7.42
N HIS A 76 -20.86 11.91 -6.36
CA HIS A 76 -19.79 12.24 -5.44
C HIS A 76 -19.04 11.00 -4.96
N LEU A 77 -17.78 11.20 -4.53
CA LEU A 77 -16.92 10.22 -3.87
C LEU A 77 -16.15 10.91 -2.74
N ASN A 78 -16.25 10.37 -1.55
CA ASN A 78 -15.41 10.76 -0.42
C ASN A 78 -14.21 9.83 -0.31
N THR A 79 -13.01 10.36 -0.39
CA THR A 79 -11.76 9.68 -0.08
C THR A 79 -11.09 10.34 1.11
N ILE A 80 -10.10 9.68 1.70
CA ILE A 80 -9.31 10.18 2.82
C ILE A 80 -7.87 9.71 2.66
N ALA A 81 -6.91 10.48 3.14
CA ALA A 81 -5.50 10.12 3.21
C ALA A 81 -4.88 9.74 1.85
N LEU A 82 -5.25 10.45 0.79
CA LEU A 82 -4.64 10.30 -0.53
C LEU A 82 -3.80 11.53 -0.88
N PRO A 83 -2.53 11.63 -0.42
CA PRO A 83 -1.67 12.76 -0.75
C PRO A 83 -1.46 12.82 -2.28
N PRO A 84 -1.55 13.99 -2.92
CA PRO A 84 -1.42 14.11 -4.37
C PRO A 84 -0.07 13.59 -4.93
N ASP A 85 1.00 13.77 -4.17
CA ASP A 85 2.37 13.35 -4.49
C ASP A 85 2.67 11.87 -4.17
N TRP A 86 1.81 11.22 -3.38
CA TRP A 86 1.95 9.81 -3.01
C TRP A 86 1.58 8.90 -4.19
N ALA A 87 2.53 8.11 -4.70
CA ALA A 87 2.33 7.17 -5.81
C ALA A 87 1.59 7.78 -7.03
N ASN A 88 1.65 9.12 -7.22
CA ASN A 88 0.96 9.86 -8.27
C ASN A 88 -0.57 9.91 -8.12
N TYR A 89 -1.10 9.91 -6.88
CA TYR A 89 -2.55 10.07 -6.66
C TYR A 89 -3.14 11.32 -7.33
N LYS A 90 -2.36 12.38 -7.52
CA LYS A 90 -2.82 13.59 -8.26
C LYS A 90 -3.39 13.25 -9.63
N GLU A 91 -2.77 12.30 -10.37
CA GLU A 91 -3.28 11.89 -11.69
C GLU A 91 -4.58 11.09 -11.55
N ALA A 92 -4.70 10.22 -10.56
CA ALA A 92 -5.92 9.45 -10.29
C ALA A 92 -7.09 10.36 -9.87
N LEU A 93 -6.85 11.25 -8.90
CA LEU A 93 -7.82 12.23 -8.40
C LEU A 93 -8.27 13.22 -9.49
N HIS A 94 -7.40 13.54 -10.45
CA HIS A 94 -7.73 14.38 -11.60
C HIS A 94 -8.50 13.63 -12.68
N ASN A 95 -8.09 12.39 -13.01
CA ASN A 95 -8.62 11.65 -14.16
C ASN A 95 -10.00 11.04 -13.87
N PHE A 96 -10.27 10.59 -12.65
CA PHE A 96 -11.55 9.99 -12.29
C PHE A 96 -12.73 10.95 -12.47
N PRO A 97 -12.72 12.19 -11.91
CA PRO A 97 -13.76 13.17 -12.15
C PRO A 97 -13.97 13.50 -13.63
N ARG A 98 -12.88 13.67 -14.37
CA ARG A 98 -12.94 13.98 -15.80
C ARG A 98 -13.56 12.85 -16.61
N LYS A 99 -13.27 11.61 -16.24
CA LYS A 99 -13.76 10.42 -16.96
C LYS A 99 -15.24 10.16 -16.70
N TYR A 100 -15.68 10.36 -15.46
CA TYR A 100 -17.01 9.92 -15.05
C TYR A 100 -17.97 11.05 -14.68
N GLY A 101 -17.51 12.28 -14.53
CA GLY A 101 -18.34 13.41 -14.10
C GLY A 101 -18.78 13.29 -12.64
N ILE A 102 -17.95 12.66 -11.78
CA ILE A 102 -18.18 12.44 -10.35
C ILE A 102 -17.17 13.28 -9.60
N SER A 103 -17.62 14.16 -8.71
CA SER A 103 -16.72 14.97 -7.87
C SER A 103 -16.05 14.13 -6.78
N ILE A 104 -14.87 14.54 -6.33
CA ILE A 104 -14.16 13.90 -5.22
C ILE A 104 -13.90 14.93 -4.12
N THR A 105 -14.18 14.55 -2.86
CA THR A 105 -13.60 15.17 -1.69
C THR A 105 -12.53 14.23 -1.13
N ASN A 106 -11.32 14.74 -0.92
CA ASN A 106 -10.22 13.99 -0.33
C ASN A 106 -9.84 14.65 1.00
N ASP A 107 -10.34 14.11 2.10
CA ASP A 107 -10.10 14.63 3.44
C ASP A 107 -8.75 14.18 3.98
N ASN A 108 -8.15 15.04 4.86
CA ASN A 108 -6.92 14.74 5.57
C ASN A 108 -5.86 14.00 4.70
N PRO A 109 -5.34 14.64 3.63
CA PRO A 109 -4.46 13.97 2.68
C PRO A 109 -3.24 13.28 3.33
N ASP A 110 -2.67 13.87 4.39
CA ASP A 110 -1.53 13.33 5.13
C ASP A 110 -1.93 12.35 6.25
N GLY A 111 -3.16 11.84 6.21
CA GLY A 111 -3.68 10.89 7.18
C GLY A 111 -2.97 9.54 7.15
N SER A 112 -3.03 8.84 8.28
CA SER A 112 -2.47 7.49 8.39
C SER A 112 -3.54 6.42 8.18
N SER A 113 -3.11 5.18 7.87
CA SER A 113 -4.01 4.02 7.73
C SER A 113 -4.87 3.76 8.99
N ALA A 114 -4.38 4.13 10.18
CA ALA A 114 -5.18 4.07 11.40
C ALA A 114 -6.31 5.11 11.39
N GLN A 115 -6.01 6.34 10.94
CA GLN A 115 -7.00 7.42 10.86
C GLN A 115 -8.06 7.15 9.79
N GLU A 116 -7.71 6.48 8.70
CA GLU A 116 -8.67 6.04 7.68
C GLU A 116 -9.71 5.06 8.26
N ASN A 117 -9.24 4.02 8.97
CA ASN A 117 -10.15 3.08 9.65
C ASN A 117 -10.96 3.76 10.75
N GLU A 118 -10.37 4.70 11.48
CA GLU A 118 -11.07 5.47 12.50
C GLU A 118 -12.15 6.38 11.91
N ALA A 119 -11.89 7.00 10.76
CA ALA A 119 -12.90 7.80 10.07
C ALA A 119 -14.11 6.98 9.65
N ILE A 120 -13.93 5.72 9.20
CA ILE A 120 -15.06 4.81 8.92
C ILE A 120 -15.89 4.53 10.20
N ARG A 121 -15.21 4.33 11.35
CA ARG A 121 -15.91 4.04 12.62
C ARG A 121 -16.67 5.26 13.14
N SER A 122 -15.95 6.37 13.28
CA SER A 122 -16.46 7.59 13.93
C SER A 122 -17.52 8.31 13.08
N LEU A 123 -17.41 8.23 11.74
CA LEU A 123 -18.35 8.86 10.82
C LEU A 123 -19.41 7.89 10.27
N LYS A 124 -19.61 6.74 10.91
CA LYS A 124 -20.62 5.77 10.46
C LYS A 124 -22.01 6.40 10.38
N GLY A 125 -22.59 6.41 9.17
CA GLY A 125 -23.91 7.03 8.90
C GLY A 125 -23.85 8.54 8.62
N ASP A 126 -22.69 9.18 8.74
CA ASP A 126 -22.48 10.56 8.30
C ASP A 126 -22.20 10.59 6.79
N LYS A 127 -22.77 11.60 6.10
CA LYS A 127 -22.52 11.82 4.66
C LYS A 127 -21.08 12.17 4.31
N ARG A 128 -20.25 12.53 5.28
CA ARG A 128 -18.83 12.83 5.14
C ARG A 128 -17.93 11.61 5.35
N ALA A 129 -18.49 10.46 5.74
CA ALA A 129 -17.72 9.24 5.91
C ALA A 129 -16.96 8.90 4.62
N PRO A 130 -15.71 8.42 4.69
CA PRO A 130 -15.00 8.00 3.49
C PRO A 130 -15.73 6.84 2.82
N ASP A 131 -15.89 6.89 1.50
CA ASP A 131 -16.47 5.82 0.69
C ASP A 131 -15.47 4.70 0.42
N ALA A 132 -14.21 5.07 0.26
CA ALA A 132 -13.09 4.17 0.01
C ALA A 132 -11.85 4.63 0.79
N VAL A 133 -10.98 3.68 1.12
CA VAL A 133 -9.72 3.90 1.83
C VAL A 133 -8.57 3.17 1.14
N ASP A 134 -7.35 3.69 1.32
CA ASP A 134 -6.08 3.13 0.83
C ASP A 134 -5.14 2.85 2.00
N VAL A 135 -5.27 1.68 2.58
CA VAL A 135 -4.58 1.34 3.84
C VAL A 135 -3.48 0.31 3.63
N GLY A 136 -2.44 0.38 4.44
CA GLY A 136 -1.45 -0.69 4.51
C GLY A 136 -2.07 -2.02 4.91
N ILE A 137 -1.50 -3.14 4.44
CA ILE A 137 -2.10 -4.49 4.55
C ILE A 137 -2.45 -4.86 6.00
N SER A 138 -1.63 -4.52 6.98
CA SER A 138 -1.93 -4.83 8.39
C SER A 138 -3.19 -4.11 8.90
N PHE A 139 -3.46 -2.91 8.38
CA PHE A 139 -4.66 -2.13 8.68
C PHE A 139 -5.86 -2.61 7.86
N ALA A 140 -5.62 -3.06 6.61
CA ALA A 140 -6.64 -3.69 5.78
C ALA A 140 -7.20 -4.98 6.43
N ILE A 141 -6.31 -5.81 6.98
CA ILE A 141 -6.68 -7.02 7.72
C ILE A 141 -7.50 -6.67 8.96
N ALA A 142 -7.05 -5.69 9.76
CA ALA A 142 -7.76 -5.25 10.96
C ALA A 142 -9.17 -4.72 10.61
N GLY A 143 -9.27 -3.81 9.65
CA GLY A 143 -10.55 -3.25 9.20
C GLY A 143 -11.52 -4.29 8.65
N ALA A 144 -11.01 -5.27 7.89
CA ALA A 144 -11.83 -6.39 7.41
C ALA A 144 -12.36 -7.27 8.55
N ASN A 145 -11.54 -7.55 9.56
CA ASN A 145 -11.95 -8.35 10.72
C ASN A 145 -12.94 -7.61 11.64
N GLU A 146 -12.87 -6.30 11.68
CA GLU A 146 -13.82 -5.43 12.39
C GLU A 146 -15.11 -5.20 11.61
N GLY A 147 -15.21 -5.66 10.34
CA GLY A 147 -16.40 -5.47 9.50
C GLY A 147 -16.54 -4.06 8.93
N LEU A 148 -15.45 -3.29 8.84
CA LEU A 148 -15.46 -1.94 8.29
C LEU A 148 -15.65 -1.91 6.77
N TYR A 149 -15.38 -3.02 6.07
CA TYR A 149 -15.34 -3.06 4.61
C TYR A 149 -16.46 -3.90 3.99
N ALA A 150 -16.96 -3.41 2.87
CA ALA A 150 -17.87 -4.16 2.02
C ALA A 150 -17.10 -5.15 1.14
N LYS A 151 -17.72 -6.28 0.82
CA LYS A 151 -17.17 -7.20 -0.18
C LYS A 151 -17.33 -6.61 -1.56
N TYR A 152 -16.24 -6.58 -2.31
CA TYR A 152 -16.27 -6.21 -3.71
C TYR A 152 -15.17 -6.95 -4.48
N PHE A 153 -15.50 -7.39 -5.68
CA PHE A 153 -14.58 -8.07 -6.59
C PHE A 153 -14.62 -7.32 -7.91
N ASN A 154 -13.62 -6.48 -8.15
CA ASN A 154 -13.55 -5.70 -9.38
C ASN A 154 -13.32 -6.58 -10.61
N SER A 155 -13.48 -6.00 -11.80
CA SER A 155 -13.33 -6.69 -13.11
C SER A 155 -11.97 -7.37 -13.27
N ASN A 156 -10.93 -6.86 -12.62
CA ASN A 156 -9.54 -7.30 -12.71
C ASN A 156 -9.07 -8.11 -11.49
N TYR A 157 -9.97 -8.45 -10.57
CA TYR A 157 -9.62 -9.18 -9.34
C TYR A 157 -8.81 -10.44 -9.58
N ALA A 158 -9.08 -11.17 -10.66
CA ALA A 158 -8.38 -12.42 -11.00
C ALA A 158 -6.88 -12.20 -11.32
N THR A 159 -6.52 -11.03 -11.84
CA THR A 159 -5.14 -10.69 -12.25
C THR A 159 -4.28 -10.13 -11.10
N ILE A 160 -4.88 -9.86 -9.94
CA ILE A 160 -4.16 -9.45 -8.74
C ILE A 160 -3.60 -10.71 -8.06
N PRO A 161 -2.30 -10.76 -7.71
CA PRO A 161 -1.71 -11.89 -6.99
C PRO A 161 -2.46 -12.24 -5.71
N ARG A 162 -2.53 -13.55 -5.39
CA ARG A 162 -3.24 -14.00 -4.18
C ARG A 162 -2.68 -13.43 -2.88
N SER A 163 -1.38 -13.19 -2.84
CA SER A 163 -0.68 -12.58 -1.70
C SER A 163 -1.05 -11.11 -1.49
N LEU A 164 -1.60 -10.45 -2.52
CA LEU A 164 -1.96 -9.04 -2.50
C LEU A 164 -3.48 -8.81 -2.41
N LYS A 165 -4.28 -9.79 -1.97
CA LYS A 165 -5.72 -9.61 -1.84
C LYS A 165 -6.34 -10.48 -0.76
N ASP A 166 -7.42 -10.01 -0.17
CA ASP A 166 -8.30 -10.83 0.66
C ASP A 166 -9.17 -11.71 -0.24
N THR A 167 -9.05 -13.02 -0.10
CA THR A 167 -9.84 -13.98 -0.89
C THR A 167 -11.34 -13.91 -0.62
N ARG A 168 -11.75 -13.27 0.48
CA ARG A 168 -13.14 -12.98 0.82
C ARG A 168 -13.69 -11.73 0.14
N GLY A 169 -12.79 -10.90 -0.47
CA GLY A 169 -13.13 -9.71 -1.24
C GLY A 169 -13.26 -8.42 -0.43
N PHE A 170 -12.74 -8.35 0.79
CA PHE A 170 -12.83 -7.14 1.61
C PHE A 170 -11.84 -6.06 1.22
N TRP A 171 -10.65 -6.44 0.71
CA TRP A 171 -9.62 -5.53 0.24
C TRP A 171 -8.78 -6.13 -0.88
N MET A 172 -8.14 -5.30 -1.65
CA MET A 172 -7.24 -5.68 -2.75
C MET A 172 -6.02 -4.75 -2.74
N GLY A 173 -4.81 -5.33 -2.82
CA GLY A 173 -3.60 -4.56 -3.05
C GLY A 173 -3.64 -3.87 -4.39
N ASP A 174 -3.20 -2.63 -4.46
CA ASP A 174 -3.23 -1.81 -5.68
C ASP A 174 -1.82 -1.45 -6.18
N TYR A 175 -0.89 -1.17 -5.29
CA TYR A 175 0.53 -0.96 -5.58
C TYR A 175 1.40 -1.31 -4.37
N TRP A 176 2.72 -1.35 -4.58
CA TRP A 176 3.71 -1.50 -3.52
C TRP A 176 4.96 -0.64 -3.79
N GLY A 177 5.76 -0.42 -2.77
CA GLY A 177 7.07 0.21 -2.84
C GLY A 177 8.10 -0.51 -1.99
N ALA A 178 9.37 -0.22 -2.21
CA ALA A 178 10.46 -0.66 -1.36
C ALA A 178 10.80 0.40 -0.32
N VAL A 179 11.12 -0.02 0.91
CA VAL A 179 11.66 0.88 1.94
C VAL A 179 12.98 1.46 1.45
N SER A 180 13.11 2.77 1.50
CA SER A 180 14.30 3.50 1.07
C SER A 180 14.72 4.57 2.07
N ILE A 181 15.97 5.00 1.97
CA ILE A 181 16.55 6.08 2.76
C ILE A 181 16.66 7.29 1.84
N GLY A 182 15.82 8.30 2.06
CA GLY A 182 15.91 9.60 1.41
C GLY A 182 16.79 10.55 2.22
N TYR A 183 17.42 11.51 1.56
CA TYR A 183 18.31 12.48 2.20
C TYR A 183 18.42 13.78 1.44
N ASN A 184 18.53 14.88 2.17
CA ASN A 184 18.81 16.20 1.64
C ASN A 184 20.32 16.34 1.37
N LYS A 185 20.75 16.44 0.08
CA LYS A 185 22.16 16.51 -0.32
C LYS A 185 22.87 17.78 0.15
N SER A 186 22.12 18.84 0.45
CA SER A 186 22.68 20.10 0.97
C SER A 186 23.01 20.02 2.47
N LEU A 187 22.32 19.12 3.22
CA LEU A 187 22.46 18.98 4.68
C LEU A 187 23.23 17.71 5.08
N ILE A 188 23.36 16.75 4.16
CA ILE A 188 23.97 15.44 4.40
C ILE A 188 25.13 15.24 3.41
N SER A 189 26.34 15.54 3.85
CA SER A 189 27.56 15.43 3.03
C SER A 189 27.93 13.98 2.70
N ASN A 190 27.67 13.05 3.65
CA ASN A 190 27.93 11.62 3.50
C ASN A 190 26.59 10.87 3.55
N PRO A 191 25.91 10.64 2.40
CA PRO A 191 24.59 9.98 2.42
C PRO A 191 24.66 8.55 2.97
N PRO A 192 23.73 8.15 3.87
CA PRO A 192 23.64 6.79 4.36
C PRO A 192 23.21 5.85 3.24
N LYS A 193 23.81 4.65 3.15
CA LYS A 193 23.50 3.62 2.15
C LYS A 193 22.86 2.37 2.76
N THR A 194 22.98 2.23 4.07
CA THR A 194 22.53 1.06 4.83
C THR A 194 21.84 1.51 6.12
N PHE A 195 21.04 0.63 6.73
CA PHE A 195 20.54 0.87 8.08
C PHE A 195 21.69 1.02 9.11
N ALA A 196 22.76 0.26 8.93
CA ALA A 196 23.92 0.35 9.80
C ALA A 196 24.54 1.76 9.80
N ASP A 197 24.56 2.45 8.66
CA ASP A 197 25.08 3.81 8.55
C ASP A 197 24.32 4.81 9.45
N LEU A 198 23.00 4.62 9.62
CA LEU A 198 22.15 5.54 10.38
C LEU A 198 22.56 5.66 11.88
N LYS A 199 23.40 4.73 12.38
CA LYS A 199 23.96 4.77 13.74
C LYS A 199 25.14 5.74 13.88
N LYS A 200 25.68 6.27 12.76
CA LYS A 200 26.84 7.17 12.80
C LYS A 200 26.51 8.47 13.55
N PRO A 201 27.45 9.01 14.35
CA PRO A 201 27.22 10.23 15.15
C PRO A 201 26.88 11.47 14.31
N GLU A 202 27.33 11.52 13.06
CA GLU A 202 27.07 12.62 12.14
C GLU A 202 25.57 12.80 11.78
N TYR A 203 24.75 11.77 12.05
CA TYR A 203 23.29 11.83 11.82
C TYR A 203 22.49 12.14 13.10
N LYS A 204 23.14 12.62 14.16
CA LYS A 204 22.45 13.05 15.37
C LYS A 204 21.42 14.13 15.06
N GLY A 205 20.16 13.92 15.49
CA GLY A 205 19.04 14.82 15.25
C GLY A 205 18.56 14.90 13.79
N LYS A 206 18.81 13.86 12.96
CA LYS A 206 18.58 13.95 11.52
C LYS A 206 17.72 12.83 10.92
N VAL A 207 17.48 11.71 11.64
CA VAL A 207 16.82 10.53 11.09
C VAL A 207 15.35 10.53 11.48
N ALA A 208 14.48 10.62 10.48
CA ALA A 208 13.02 10.58 10.62
C ALA A 208 12.42 9.35 9.91
N ILE A 209 11.18 9.03 10.25
CA ILE A 209 10.34 8.06 9.54
C ILE A 209 9.00 8.68 9.19
N ASN A 210 8.31 8.12 8.21
CA ASN A 210 7.00 8.62 7.81
C ASN A 210 5.90 8.14 8.77
N GLY A 211 5.69 8.93 9.83
CA GLY A 211 4.70 8.70 10.87
C GLY A 211 5.13 7.77 12.00
N SER A 212 4.22 7.51 12.91
CA SER A 212 4.43 6.57 14.02
C SER A 212 4.11 5.14 13.56
N PRO A 213 4.94 4.13 13.89
CA PRO A 213 4.63 2.73 13.56
C PRO A 213 3.40 2.17 14.30
N LEU A 214 2.82 2.94 15.24
CA LEU A 214 1.53 2.61 15.85
C LEU A 214 0.34 2.94 14.92
N ALA A 215 0.54 3.84 13.96
CA ALA A 215 -0.52 4.38 13.11
C ALA A 215 -0.24 4.30 11.60
N SER A 216 1.04 4.35 11.20
CA SER A 216 1.49 4.42 9.80
C SER A 216 2.03 3.08 9.31
N ASN A 217 1.56 2.61 8.16
CA ASN A 217 2.06 1.38 7.53
C ASN A 217 3.48 1.56 6.98
N SER A 218 3.85 2.73 6.45
CA SER A 218 5.23 2.99 6.02
C SER A 218 6.19 2.85 7.20
N ALA A 219 5.86 3.41 8.36
CA ALA A 219 6.68 3.29 9.56
C ALA A 219 6.77 1.84 10.09
N VAL A 220 5.67 1.07 10.08
CA VAL A 220 5.70 -0.38 10.38
C VAL A 220 6.68 -1.09 9.45
N SER A 221 6.62 -0.78 8.17
CA SER A 221 7.46 -1.39 7.14
C SER A 221 8.94 -1.03 7.31
N VAL A 222 9.24 0.19 7.72
CA VAL A 222 10.59 0.61 8.08
C VAL A 222 11.13 -0.18 9.29
N VAL A 223 10.29 -0.47 10.30
CA VAL A 223 10.70 -1.32 11.43
C VAL A 223 10.98 -2.76 10.98
N ILE A 224 10.17 -3.31 10.07
CA ILE A 224 10.43 -4.64 9.49
C ILE A 224 11.73 -4.65 8.68
N ALA A 225 11.96 -3.65 7.82
CA ALA A 225 13.19 -3.50 7.06
C ALA A 225 14.43 -3.39 7.97
N SER A 226 14.34 -2.60 9.04
CA SER A 226 15.43 -2.48 10.03
C SER A 226 15.67 -3.78 10.82
N ALA A 227 14.64 -4.60 11.04
CA ALA A 227 14.81 -5.94 11.61
C ALA A 227 15.63 -6.84 10.69
N LEU A 228 15.28 -6.87 9.39
CA LEU A 228 16.05 -7.64 8.40
C LEU A 228 17.51 -7.21 8.35
N ALA A 229 17.80 -5.92 8.48
CA ALA A 229 19.15 -5.35 8.48
C ALA A 229 19.95 -5.66 9.76
N ASN A 230 19.29 -6.00 10.87
CA ASN A 230 19.92 -6.22 12.17
C ASN A 230 19.79 -7.67 12.68
N GLY A 231 19.77 -8.65 11.78
CA GLY A 231 19.76 -10.08 12.11
C GLY A 231 18.40 -10.66 12.49
N GLY A 232 17.33 -9.88 12.32
CA GLY A 232 15.96 -10.35 12.44
C GLY A 232 15.43 -11.03 11.19
N SER A 233 14.12 -11.21 11.14
CA SER A 233 13.43 -11.82 10.00
C SER A 233 12.00 -11.28 9.87
N LEU A 234 11.27 -11.67 8.82
CA LEU A 234 9.85 -11.34 8.69
C LEU A 234 8.98 -11.89 9.84
N SER A 235 9.47 -12.91 10.57
CA SER A 235 8.80 -13.51 11.73
C SER A 235 9.40 -13.07 13.07
N ASN A 236 10.49 -12.30 13.06
CA ASN A 236 11.15 -11.75 14.26
C ASN A 236 11.55 -10.30 14.02
N VAL A 237 10.68 -9.36 14.36
CA VAL A 237 10.91 -7.93 14.16
C VAL A 237 11.49 -7.21 15.39
N GLN A 238 11.73 -7.91 16.50
CA GLN A 238 12.31 -7.32 17.71
C GLN A 238 13.66 -6.61 17.43
N PRO A 239 14.61 -7.18 16.64
CA PRO A 239 15.85 -6.47 16.32
C PRO A 239 15.66 -5.12 15.61
N GLY A 240 14.54 -4.94 14.89
CA GLY A 240 14.16 -3.65 14.30
C GLY A 240 13.74 -2.64 15.37
N ILE A 241 12.94 -3.06 16.34
CA ILE A 241 12.54 -2.20 17.47
C ILE A 241 13.78 -1.80 18.29
N ASP A 242 14.67 -2.75 18.56
CA ASP A 242 15.94 -2.50 19.30
C ASP A 242 16.84 -1.52 18.55
N PHE A 243 16.88 -1.61 17.21
CA PHE A 243 17.60 -0.66 16.36
C PHE A 243 17.07 0.77 16.55
N TRP A 244 15.74 0.97 16.50
CA TRP A 244 15.13 2.30 16.70
C TRP A 244 15.30 2.80 18.13
N ALA A 245 15.24 1.93 19.12
CA ALA A 245 15.56 2.27 20.51
C ALA A 245 17.00 2.78 20.65
N ALA A 246 17.97 2.13 19.98
CA ALA A 246 19.36 2.59 19.95
C ALA A 246 19.51 3.95 19.24
N LEU A 247 18.82 4.20 18.12
CA LEU A 247 18.84 5.50 17.45
C LEU A 247 18.19 6.60 18.30
N LYS A 248 17.15 6.29 19.05
CA LYS A 248 16.55 7.21 20.03
C LYS A 248 17.55 7.54 21.14
N LYS A 249 18.18 6.53 21.72
CA LYS A 249 19.17 6.69 22.79
C LYS A 249 20.39 7.52 22.34
N SER A 250 20.88 7.32 21.12
CA SER A 250 22.00 8.11 20.56
C SER A 250 21.58 9.53 20.17
N GLY A 251 20.27 9.80 20.09
CA GLY A 251 19.72 11.06 19.61
C GLY A 251 19.72 11.22 18.09
N ASN A 252 19.96 10.16 17.32
CA ASN A 252 19.91 10.22 15.86
C ASN A 252 18.45 10.28 15.36
N TYR A 253 17.53 9.52 15.97
CA TYR A 253 16.12 9.53 15.65
C TYR A 253 15.41 10.78 16.15
N ILE A 254 14.62 11.41 15.26
CA ILE A 254 13.72 12.51 15.59
C ILE A 254 12.27 12.08 15.33
N PRO A 255 11.35 12.27 16.29
CA PRO A 255 9.95 11.88 16.16
C PRO A 255 9.16 12.95 15.37
N VAL A 256 9.63 13.25 14.15
CA VAL A 256 8.98 14.18 13.22
C VAL A 256 8.49 13.38 12.03
N GLN A 257 7.21 13.50 11.72
CA GLN A 257 6.65 12.85 10.53
C GLN A 257 7.27 13.45 9.27
N THR A 258 7.71 12.60 8.36
CA THR A 258 8.13 13.03 7.04
C THR A 258 6.89 13.41 6.22
N THR A 259 6.88 14.61 5.70
CA THR A 259 5.89 15.16 4.77
C THR A 259 6.61 15.97 3.70
N PRO A 260 5.96 16.32 2.57
CA PRO A 260 6.55 17.24 1.59
C PRO A 260 7.10 18.54 2.22
N GLN A 261 6.38 19.08 3.21
CA GLN A 261 6.78 20.33 3.88
C GLN A 261 8.03 20.14 4.74
N THR A 262 8.13 19.03 5.51
CA THR A 262 9.30 18.78 6.38
C THR A 262 10.55 18.41 5.56
N VAL A 263 10.36 17.79 4.40
CA VAL A 263 11.42 17.54 3.40
C VAL A 263 11.89 18.86 2.79
N ALA A 264 10.96 19.69 2.29
CA ALA A 264 11.27 20.96 1.64
C ALA A 264 11.94 21.96 2.59
N SER A 265 11.51 22.00 3.85
CA SER A 265 12.11 22.87 4.88
C SER A 265 13.43 22.35 5.45
N GLY A 266 13.82 21.12 5.17
CA GLY A 266 14.98 20.45 5.75
C GLY A 266 14.79 20.02 7.21
N GLN A 267 13.56 20.01 7.73
CA GLN A 267 13.26 19.56 9.08
C GLN A 267 13.48 18.05 9.24
N THR A 268 13.29 17.27 8.16
CA THR A 268 13.59 15.83 8.10
C THR A 268 14.72 15.56 7.10
N PRO A 269 15.98 15.85 7.45
CA PRO A 269 17.10 15.81 6.49
C PRO A 269 17.45 14.40 6.01
N ILE A 270 17.11 13.36 6.80
CA ILE A 270 17.14 11.94 6.41
C ILE A 270 15.76 11.37 6.74
N SER A 271 15.13 10.73 5.76
CA SER A 271 13.81 10.12 5.92
C SER A 271 13.80 8.68 5.42
N LEU A 272 13.28 7.77 6.24
CA LEU A 272 12.97 6.43 5.80
C LEU A 272 11.51 6.35 5.40
N ASP A 273 11.30 6.08 4.12
CA ASP A 273 9.98 6.03 3.48
C ASP A 273 10.02 5.12 2.25
N TRP A 274 8.90 5.02 1.55
CA TRP A 274 8.82 4.31 0.29
C TRP A 274 9.65 4.99 -0.80
N ASP A 275 10.23 4.19 -1.68
CA ASP A 275 11.02 4.66 -2.82
C ASP A 275 10.25 5.59 -3.76
N TYR A 276 8.98 5.32 -4.02
CA TYR A 276 8.14 6.18 -4.86
C TYR A 276 7.91 7.57 -4.24
N ASN A 277 7.84 7.69 -2.89
CA ASN A 277 7.77 9.00 -2.23
C ASN A 277 9.09 9.74 -2.37
N ASN A 278 10.22 9.04 -2.20
CA ASN A 278 11.52 9.63 -2.42
C ASN A 278 11.75 10.03 -3.90
N ILE A 279 11.19 9.27 -4.87
CA ILE A 279 11.15 9.66 -6.28
C ILE A 279 10.34 10.94 -6.48
N ALA A 280 9.16 11.05 -5.85
CA ALA A 280 8.34 12.26 -5.89
C ALA A 280 9.09 13.47 -5.31
N TYR A 281 9.77 13.32 -4.17
CA TYR A 281 10.57 14.40 -3.57
C TYR A 281 11.71 14.87 -4.49
N VAL A 282 12.36 13.96 -5.20
CA VAL A 282 13.40 14.33 -6.20
C VAL A 282 12.80 15.12 -7.37
N THR A 283 11.61 14.75 -7.83
CA THR A 283 11.04 15.26 -9.09
C THR A 283 10.14 16.49 -8.87
N GLU A 284 9.40 16.53 -7.77
CA GLU A 284 8.38 17.57 -7.52
C GLU A 284 8.89 18.68 -6.58
N PHE A 285 9.96 18.40 -5.81
CA PHE A 285 10.54 19.36 -4.87
C PHE A 285 12.04 19.58 -5.13
N PRO A 286 12.42 20.08 -6.33
CA PRO A 286 13.84 20.20 -6.71
C PRO A 286 14.64 21.12 -5.76
N ALA A 287 14.00 22.09 -5.12
CA ALA A 287 14.65 22.98 -4.13
C ALA A 287 15.11 22.22 -2.87
N ALA A 288 14.52 21.08 -2.55
CA ALA A 288 14.96 20.24 -1.43
C ALA A 288 16.30 19.53 -1.70
N ASN A 289 16.79 19.55 -2.95
CA ASN A 289 18.03 18.87 -3.36
C ASN A 289 18.08 17.43 -2.84
N TRP A 290 16.99 16.68 -3.06
CA TRP A 290 16.80 15.35 -2.49
C TRP A 290 17.55 14.27 -3.25
N GLY A 291 17.92 13.20 -2.55
CA GLY A 291 18.43 11.96 -3.10
C GLY A 291 17.94 10.79 -2.28
N PHE A 292 18.01 9.58 -2.80
CA PHE A 292 17.60 8.40 -2.05
C PHE A 292 18.39 7.16 -2.48
N THR A 293 18.31 6.12 -1.64
CA THR A 293 18.83 4.77 -1.92
C THR A 293 17.93 3.72 -1.28
N VAL A 294 17.76 2.56 -1.93
CA VAL A 294 17.19 1.37 -1.29
C VAL A 294 18.31 0.66 -0.55
N PRO A 295 18.26 0.51 0.78
CA PRO A 295 19.36 -0.05 1.57
C PRO A 295 19.52 -1.55 1.30
N ALA A 296 20.77 -1.98 0.99
CA ALA A 296 21.06 -3.35 0.61
C ALA A 296 20.99 -4.37 1.76
N ASP A 297 21.01 -3.91 3.01
CA ASP A 297 20.96 -4.72 4.23
C ASP A 297 19.54 -4.96 4.76
N GLY A 298 18.53 -4.23 4.30
CA GLY A 298 17.15 -4.34 4.76
C GLY A 298 16.12 -4.16 3.65
N VAL A 299 16.21 -4.98 2.58
CA VAL A 299 15.35 -4.84 1.39
C VAL A 299 13.96 -5.41 1.69
N TYR A 300 12.99 -4.54 1.95
CA TYR A 300 11.61 -4.89 2.26
C TYR A 300 10.62 -4.09 1.41
N GLY A 301 9.62 -4.75 0.88
CA GLY A 301 8.52 -4.14 0.16
C GLY A 301 7.19 -4.24 0.91
N GLY A 302 6.39 -3.21 0.81
CA GLY A 302 5.09 -3.16 1.46
C GLY A 302 3.99 -2.67 0.51
N PRO A 303 2.93 -3.47 0.32
CA PRO A 303 1.78 -3.06 -0.47
C PRO A 303 0.80 -2.21 0.35
N TYR A 304 0.06 -1.38 -0.39
CA TYR A 304 -1.18 -0.76 0.06
C TYR A 304 -2.38 -1.48 -0.54
N ALA A 305 -3.54 -1.29 0.06
CA ALA A 305 -4.76 -1.97 -0.33
C ALA A 305 -5.96 -1.05 -0.29
N GLN A 306 -6.71 -1.08 -1.36
CA GLN A 306 -8.01 -0.42 -1.46
C GLN A 306 -9.10 -1.25 -0.80
N ALA A 307 -9.98 -0.57 -0.07
CA ALA A 307 -11.20 -1.16 0.47
C ALA A 307 -12.39 -0.20 0.30
N VAL A 308 -13.58 -0.78 0.14
CA VAL A 308 -14.84 -0.03 0.10
C VAL A 308 -15.43 -0.03 1.50
N ASN A 309 -15.78 1.14 2.04
CA ASN A 309 -16.48 1.23 3.32
C ASN A 309 -17.82 0.49 3.29
N ALA A 310 -18.09 -0.37 4.28
CA ALA A 310 -19.32 -1.14 4.37
C ALA A 310 -20.59 -0.26 4.51
N THR A 311 -20.42 0.96 5.00
CA THR A 311 -21.48 1.96 5.18
C THR A 311 -21.24 3.23 4.36
N ALA A 312 -20.56 3.07 3.21
CA ALA A 312 -20.23 4.17 2.32
C ALA A 312 -21.47 5.01 1.96
N PRO A 313 -21.41 6.35 2.06
CA PRO A 313 -22.46 7.24 1.58
C PRO A 313 -22.71 7.08 0.07
N HIS A 314 -21.65 6.83 -0.71
CA HIS A 314 -21.69 6.71 -2.18
C HIS A 314 -21.11 5.35 -2.62
N PRO A 315 -21.81 4.23 -2.33
CA PRO A 315 -21.25 2.88 -2.49
C PRO A 315 -20.99 2.49 -3.95
N ASN A 316 -21.71 3.08 -4.91
CA ASN A 316 -21.46 2.82 -6.33
C ASN A 316 -20.26 3.64 -6.84
N ALA A 317 -20.08 4.87 -6.39
CA ALA A 317 -18.91 5.69 -6.69
C ALA A 317 -17.63 5.04 -6.13
N ALA A 318 -17.69 4.49 -4.91
CA ALA A 318 -16.59 3.74 -4.31
C ALA A 318 -16.20 2.50 -5.13
N ARG A 319 -17.19 1.70 -5.58
CA ARG A 319 -16.92 0.55 -6.44
C ARG A 319 -16.38 0.96 -7.81
N LEU A 320 -16.89 2.05 -8.38
CA LEU A 320 -16.39 2.58 -9.65
C LEU A 320 -14.95 3.11 -9.51
N TRP A 321 -14.59 3.68 -8.35
CA TRP A 321 -13.22 4.04 -8.01
C TRP A 321 -12.30 2.82 -8.04
N GLN A 322 -12.74 1.69 -7.46
CA GLN A 322 -12.01 0.42 -7.56
C GLN A 322 -11.83 -0.03 -9.02
N GLU A 323 -12.90 0.00 -9.85
CA GLU A 323 -12.80 -0.35 -11.27
C GLU A 323 -11.81 0.56 -12.01
N PHE A 324 -11.77 1.84 -11.68
CA PHE A 324 -10.84 2.80 -12.27
C PHE A 324 -9.39 2.51 -11.87
N LEU A 325 -9.10 2.37 -10.58
CA LEU A 325 -7.74 2.15 -10.08
C LEU A 325 -7.15 0.82 -10.56
N TYR A 326 -7.98 -0.22 -10.65
CA TYR A 326 -7.54 -1.54 -11.13
C TYR A 326 -7.67 -1.72 -12.65
N SER A 327 -8.09 -0.71 -13.41
CA SER A 327 -7.98 -0.71 -14.87
C SER A 327 -6.50 -0.61 -15.30
N ASP A 328 -6.20 -0.93 -16.57
CA ASP A 328 -4.83 -0.75 -17.09
C ASP A 328 -4.37 0.71 -16.94
N GLN A 329 -5.24 1.67 -17.22
CA GLN A 329 -4.95 3.09 -17.04
C GLN A 329 -4.62 3.43 -15.58
N GLY A 330 -5.42 2.94 -14.62
CA GLY A 330 -5.20 3.18 -13.19
C GLY A 330 -3.88 2.59 -12.71
N GLN A 331 -3.58 1.35 -13.11
CA GLN A 331 -2.33 0.69 -12.72
C GLN A 331 -1.09 1.35 -13.35
N ILE A 332 -1.19 1.92 -14.56
CA ILE A 332 -0.10 2.70 -15.18
C ILE A 332 0.12 4.03 -14.46
N ILE A 333 -0.88 4.60 -13.79
CA ILE A 333 -0.71 5.80 -12.96
C ILE A 333 0.32 5.56 -11.86
N TRP A 334 0.28 4.39 -11.21
CA TRP A 334 1.25 4.01 -10.18
C TRP A 334 2.67 3.92 -10.74
N LEU A 335 2.85 3.28 -11.90
CA LEU A 335 4.17 3.20 -12.56
C LEU A 335 4.75 4.57 -12.88
N LYS A 336 3.93 5.53 -13.32
CA LYS A 336 4.37 6.90 -13.57
C LYS A 336 4.85 7.60 -12.30
N GLY A 337 4.29 7.23 -11.14
CA GLY A 337 4.69 7.70 -9.83
C GLY A 337 5.86 6.93 -9.21
N GLY A 338 6.41 5.94 -9.91
CA GLY A 338 7.51 5.11 -9.41
C GLY A 338 7.08 3.98 -8.47
N ALA A 339 5.77 3.80 -8.27
CA ALA A 339 5.24 2.67 -7.48
C ALA A 339 4.97 1.46 -8.38
N HIS A 340 5.09 0.27 -7.80
CA HIS A 340 4.87 -0.98 -8.52
C HIS A 340 3.40 -1.40 -8.43
N PRO A 341 2.63 -1.45 -9.55
CA PRO A 341 1.22 -1.82 -9.50
C PRO A 341 1.03 -3.30 -9.18
N ALA A 342 -0.05 -3.62 -8.47
CA ALA A 342 -0.38 -5.00 -8.11
C ALA A 342 -0.62 -5.92 -9.33
N ARG A 343 -0.99 -5.33 -10.49
CA ARG A 343 -1.21 -6.05 -11.74
C ARG A 343 -0.01 -6.01 -12.70
N PHE A 344 1.19 -5.68 -12.21
CA PHE A 344 2.36 -5.47 -13.07
C PHE A 344 2.60 -6.66 -14.02
N ALA A 345 2.64 -7.89 -13.50
CA ALA A 345 2.85 -9.10 -14.31
C ALA A 345 1.80 -9.30 -15.41
N ASP A 346 0.53 -8.99 -15.15
CA ASP A 346 -0.55 -9.02 -16.14
C ASP A 346 -0.36 -7.95 -17.22
N LEU A 347 0.01 -6.72 -16.82
CA LEU A 347 0.26 -5.62 -17.76
C LEU A 347 1.45 -5.91 -18.68
N VAL A 348 2.54 -6.47 -18.14
CA VAL A 348 3.73 -6.88 -18.91
C VAL A 348 3.37 -8.00 -19.87
N ALA A 349 2.70 -9.06 -19.41
CA ALA A 349 2.31 -10.19 -20.25
C ALA A 349 1.44 -9.78 -21.45
N ARG A 350 0.59 -8.78 -21.25
CA ARG A 350 -0.29 -8.21 -22.30
C ARG A 350 0.36 -7.08 -23.11
N LYS A 351 1.59 -6.68 -22.75
CA LYS A 351 2.36 -5.60 -23.42
C LYS A 351 1.61 -4.26 -23.51
N VAL A 352 0.85 -3.90 -22.46
CA VAL A 352 0.03 -2.68 -22.45
C VAL A 352 0.72 -1.48 -21.79
N ILE A 353 1.91 -1.67 -21.21
CA ILE A 353 2.67 -0.59 -20.58
C ILE A 353 3.38 0.22 -21.69
N PRO A 354 3.20 1.56 -21.74
CA PRO A 354 3.93 2.39 -22.70
C PRO A 354 5.44 2.33 -22.50
N ALA A 355 6.21 2.18 -23.57
CA ALA A 355 7.67 2.09 -23.52
C ALA A 355 8.31 3.28 -22.78
N ALA A 356 7.74 4.50 -22.96
CA ALA A 356 8.22 5.70 -22.25
C ALA A 356 8.00 5.64 -20.73
N VAL A 357 7.07 4.84 -20.24
CA VAL A 357 6.84 4.60 -18.80
C VAL A 357 7.86 3.59 -18.30
N LEU A 358 8.04 2.46 -19.02
CA LEU A 358 9.05 1.44 -18.68
C LEU A 358 10.46 2.04 -18.60
N ALA A 359 10.82 2.93 -19.53
CA ALA A 359 12.14 3.57 -19.57
C ALA A 359 12.44 4.48 -18.37
N LYS A 360 11.43 4.88 -17.59
CA LYS A 360 11.59 5.73 -16.40
C LYS A 360 11.69 4.94 -15.10
N LEU A 361 11.39 3.64 -15.12
CA LEU A 361 11.47 2.83 -13.91
C LEU A 361 12.93 2.66 -13.49
N PRO A 362 13.22 2.71 -12.17
CA PRO A 362 14.58 2.50 -11.70
C PRO A 362 15.08 1.11 -12.11
N ALA A 363 16.08 1.04 -12.96
CA ALA A 363 16.78 -0.21 -13.24
C ALA A 363 17.64 -0.57 -12.02
N SER A 364 17.18 -1.48 -11.19
CA SER A 364 17.94 -1.88 -10.01
C SER A 364 17.73 -3.35 -9.68
N ALA A 365 18.81 -4.14 -9.73
CA ALA A 365 18.85 -5.51 -9.25
C ALA A 365 18.49 -5.66 -7.75
N ILE A 366 18.43 -4.52 -7.00
CA ILE A 366 18.04 -4.54 -5.59
C ILE A 366 16.57 -4.93 -5.42
N TYR A 367 15.70 -4.58 -6.37
CA TYR A 367 14.28 -4.94 -6.32
C TYR A 367 14.05 -6.46 -6.42
N ASN A 368 14.97 -7.21 -7.05
CA ASN A 368 14.94 -8.67 -7.08
C ASN A 368 15.17 -9.31 -5.69
N ARG A 369 15.62 -8.53 -4.71
CA ARG A 369 15.88 -8.95 -3.34
C ARG A 369 14.78 -8.53 -2.36
N VAL A 370 13.74 -7.85 -2.85
CA VAL A 370 12.65 -7.36 -1.99
C VAL A 370 11.93 -8.54 -1.34
N LYS A 371 11.81 -8.48 -0.02
CA LYS A 371 11.04 -9.44 0.77
C LYS A 371 9.68 -8.85 1.11
N PHE A 372 8.64 -9.69 1.03
CA PHE A 372 7.29 -9.36 1.42
C PHE A 372 6.85 -10.21 2.60
N ALA A 373 6.34 -9.58 3.66
CA ALA A 373 5.77 -10.32 4.77
C ALA A 373 4.41 -10.89 4.39
N SER A 374 4.15 -12.14 4.78
CA SER A 374 2.82 -12.75 4.69
C SER A 374 1.83 -11.98 5.59
N ILE A 375 0.53 -12.20 5.37
CA ILE A 375 -0.54 -11.63 6.20
C ILE A 375 -0.31 -11.90 7.69
N GLY A 376 0.02 -13.15 8.04
CA GLY A 376 0.30 -13.54 9.43
C GLY A 376 1.53 -12.84 10.01
N GLN A 377 2.60 -12.70 9.23
CA GLN A 377 3.81 -11.99 9.64
C GLN A 377 3.57 -10.48 9.84
N GLN A 378 2.81 -9.84 8.95
CA GLN A 378 2.45 -8.42 9.11
C GLN A 378 1.60 -8.18 10.36
N THR A 379 0.62 -9.06 10.63
CA THR A 379 -0.20 -8.99 11.84
C THR A 379 0.65 -9.17 13.09
N ALA A 380 1.55 -10.17 13.12
CA ALA A 380 2.43 -10.42 14.24
C ALA A 380 3.41 -9.24 14.48
N ALA A 381 3.99 -8.70 13.40
CA ALA A 381 4.86 -7.54 13.47
C ALA A 381 4.13 -6.31 14.06
N LYS A 382 2.95 -5.99 13.54
CA LYS A 382 2.14 -4.88 14.05
C LYS A 382 1.81 -5.04 15.53
N ASN A 383 1.41 -6.24 15.97
CA ASN A 383 1.09 -6.51 17.37
C ASN A 383 2.32 -6.35 18.28
N LEU A 384 3.49 -6.88 17.87
CA LEU A 384 4.72 -6.71 18.64
C LEU A 384 5.15 -5.25 18.72
N ILE A 385 5.07 -4.51 17.62
CA ILE A 385 5.37 -3.08 17.58
C ILE A 385 4.42 -2.32 18.51
N ALA A 386 3.12 -2.57 18.47
CA ALA A 386 2.15 -1.94 19.34
C ALA A 386 2.44 -2.19 20.83
N GLN A 387 2.93 -3.40 21.16
CA GLN A 387 3.29 -3.76 22.54
C GLN A 387 4.61 -3.12 23.01
N LYS A 388 5.62 -3.04 22.15
CA LYS A 388 7.00 -2.72 22.55
C LYS A 388 7.43 -1.30 22.23
N TRP A 389 6.96 -0.74 21.13
CA TRP A 389 7.38 0.59 20.67
C TRP A 389 7.16 1.69 21.69
N PRO A 390 5.98 1.81 22.37
CA PRO A 390 5.72 2.89 23.32
C PRO A 390 6.73 2.93 24.47
N THR A 391 7.18 1.77 24.93
CA THR A 391 8.10 1.66 26.08
C THR A 391 9.57 1.71 25.71
N GLN A 392 9.94 1.22 24.51
CA GLN A 392 11.34 1.10 24.09
C GLN A 392 11.81 2.30 23.26
N VAL A 393 10.94 2.86 22.41
CA VAL A 393 11.29 3.96 21.49
C VAL A 393 10.56 5.24 21.85
N GLY A 394 9.31 5.13 22.23
CA GLY A 394 8.43 6.25 22.50
C GLY A 394 7.67 6.73 21.24
N GLY A 395 6.62 7.50 21.46
CA GLY A 395 5.79 8.09 20.43
C GLY A 395 6.23 9.47 20.04
#